data_9803e2ba06daaebe47efc4bab3e8cb00
#
_entry.id   9803e2ba06daaebe47efc4bab3e8cb00
#
_cell.length_a   1.000
_cell.length_b   1.000
_cell.length_c   1.000
_cell.angle_alpha   90.00
_cell.angle_beta   90.00
_cell.angle_gamma   90.00
#
_symmetry.space_group_name_H-M   'P 1'
#
loop_
_entity.id
_entity.type
_entity.pdbx_description
1 polymer ?
#
loop_
_entity_poly.entity_id
_entity_poly.type
_entity_poly.pdbx_seq_one_letter_code
_entity_poly.pdbx_strand_id
1 'polypeptide(L)'
;MKDTNKHQGLRNQLVKQLEDKGITDKNVLAAIGKIPRHLFLDSSFENFAYQDKAFPIEAGQTISQPYTVAFQTQLLEVEKDHKILEIGTGSGYQTAVLCLMGAKVYSVERQNKLFKVTSNLLPKLHIRPKFLSFGDGYKGLPDYAPFDSIIVTAGAPFIPQPLMAQLKIGGRLVIPVGEKEQIMTLLIRKNETQFEKHEFGDFRFV
;
A
#
# COMPACT_ATOMS: atom_id res chain seq x y z
N MET A 1 6.33 -13.33 17.24
CA MET A 1 6.21 -14.46 16.26
C MET A 1 7.51 -14.58 15.47
N LYS A 2 7.89 -15.78 15.01
CA LYS A 2 9.09 -16.02 14.19
C LYS A 2 8.64 -16.46 12.79
N ASP A 3 9.39 -16.06 11.75
CA ASP A 3 9.16 -16.59 10.41
C ASP A 3 9.70 -18.04 10.31
N THR A 4 8.84 -18.99 9.99
CA THR A 4 9.15 -20.43 9.96
C THR A 4 9.04 -20.97 8.53
N ASN A 5 9.57 -22.18 8.29
CA ASN A 5 9.43 -22.87 6.99
C ASN A 5 7.94 -23.04 6.60
N LYS A 6 7.05 -23.26 7.58
CA LYS A 6 5.59 -23.31 7.33
C LYS A 6 5.10 -21.98 6.75
N HIS A 7 5.49 -20.84 7.37
CA HIS A 7 5.11 -19.52 6.87
C HIS A 7 5.65 -19.23 5.47
N GLN A 8 6.88 -19.64 5.20
CA GLN A 8 7.49 -19.51 3.87
C GLN A 8 6.72 -20.32 2.82
N GLY A 9 6.34 -21.56 3.15
CA GLY A 9 5.52 -22.40 2.26
C GLY A 9 4.15 -21.76 1.95
N LEU A 10 3.46 -21.26 2.98
CA LEU A 10 2.17 -20.58 2.81
C LEU A 10 2.31 -19.29 1.98
N ARG A 11 3.39 -18.54 2.18
CA ARG A 11 3.68 -17.31 1.43
C ARG A 11 3.95 -17.61 -0.04
N ASN A 12 4.66 -18.69 -0.36
CA ASN A 12 4.90 -19.13 -1.73
C ASN A 12 3.57 -19.52 -2.42
N GLN A 13 2.67 -20.20 -1.70
CA GLN A 13 1.33 -20.52 -2.21
C GLN A 13 0.51 -19.26 -2.48
N LEU A 14 0.57 -18.26 -1.58
CA LEU A 14 -0.08 -16.98 -1.80
C LEU A 14 0.45 -16.28 -3.05
N VAL A 15 1.76 -16.21 -3.24
CA VAL A 15 2.38 -15.60 -4.44
C VAL A 15 1.87 -16.27 -5.72
N LYS A 16 1.83 -17.60 -5.75
CA LYS A 16 1.26 -18.34 -6.90
C LYS A 16 -0.21 -18.00 -7.13
N GLN A 17 -1.00 -17.94 -6.06
CA GLN A 17 -2.41 -17.54 -6.15
C GLN A 17 -2.59 -16.13 -6.73
N LEU A 18 -1.73 -15.18 -6.36
CA LEU A 18 -1.75 -13.82 -6.90
C LEU A 18 -1.38 -13.79 -8.38
N GLU A 19 -0.39 -14.57 -8.78
CA GLU A 19 0.00 -14.74 -10.19
C GLU A 19 -1.16 -15.33 -11.01
N ASP A 20 -1.81 -16.38 -10.51
CA ASP A 20 -2.97 -17.03 -11.14
C ASP A 20 -4.18 -16.05 -11.25
N LYS A 21 -4.27 -15.04 -10.39
CA LYS A 21 -5.26 -13.95 -10.42
C LYS A 21 -4.89 -12.77 -11.33
N GLY A 22 -3.79 -12.84 -12.06
CA GLY A 22 -3.39 -11.84 -13.04
C GLY A 22 -2.43 -10.77 -12.52
N ILE A 23 -1.78 -10.98 -11.38
CA ILE A 23 -0.64 -10.14 -10.99
C ILE A 23 0.58 -10.59 -11.80
N THR A 24 1.05 -9.72 -12.67
CA THR A 24 2.13 -10.02 -13.62
C THR A 24 3.47 -9.38 -13.27
N ASP A 25 3.47 -8.35 -12.43
CA ASP A 25 4.69 -7.69 -11.97
C ASP A 25 5.51 -8.61 -11.04
N LYS A 26 6.63 -9.09 -11.56
CA LYS A 26 7.53 -10.02 -10.83
C LYS A 26 8.18 -9.37 -9.61
N ASN A 27 8.41 -8.04 -9.62
CA ASN A 27 8.98 -7.33 -8.48
C ASN A 27 7.97 -7.24 -7.33
N VAL A 28 6.70 -6.99 -7.64
CA VAL A 28 5.59 -7.03 -6.67
C VAL A 28 5.46 -8.43 -6.05
N LEU A 29 5.41 -9.48 -6.88
CA LEU A 29 5.32 -10.86 -6.43
C LEU A 29 6.52 -11.25 -5.56
N ALA A 30 7.74 -10.86 -5.96
CA ALA A 30 8.96 -11.11 -5.21
C ALA A 30 8.97 -10.37 -3.86
N ALA A 31 8.49 -9.12 -3.80
CA ALA A 31 8.38 -8.36 -2.55
C ALA A 31 7.40 -9.02 -1.58
N ILE A 32 6.19 -9.38 -2.04
CA ILE A 32 5.18 -10.09 -1.25
C ILE A 32 5.72 -11.45 -0.77
N GLY A 33 6.45 -12.16 -1.62
CA GLY A 33 7.08 -13.45 -1.30
C GLY A 33 8.17 -13.38 -0.24
N LYS A 34 8.73 -12.21 0.05
CA LYS A 34 9.75 -12.00 1.09
C LYS A 34 9.19 -11.52 2.42
N ILE A 35 8.03 -10.82 2.42
CA ILE A 35 7.52 -10.17 3.63
C ILE A 35 6.73 -11.16 4.50
N PRO A 36 7.10 -11.35 5.77
CA PRO A 36 6.37 -12.19 6.70
C PRO A 36 5.09 -11.48 7.16
N ARG A 37 4.02 -11.56 6.36
CA ARG A 37 2.75 -10.85 6.57
C ARG A 37 2.15 -11.10 7.96
N HIS A 38 2.32 -12.29 8.53
CA HIS A 38 1.84 -12.62 9.86
C HIS A 38 2.39 -11.71 10.97
N LEU A 39 3.55 -11.07 10.76
CA LEU A 39 4.12 -10.12 11.71
C LEU A 39 3.41 -8.74 11.73
N PHE A 40 2.53 -8.49 10.78
CA PHE A 40 1.72 -7.27 10.66
C PHE A 40 0.28 -7.45 11.19
N LEU A 41 0.00 -8.59 11.79
CA LEU A 41 -1.30 -8.99 12.30
C LEU A 41 -1.23 -9.35 13.78
N ASP A 42 -2.39 -9.34 14.44
CA ASP A 42 -2.51 -9.95 15.76
C ASP A 42 -2.20 -11.45 15.68
N SER A 43 -1.62 -12.01 16.75
CA SER A 43 -1.20 -13.41 16.79
C SER A 43 -2.36 -14.40 16.60
N SER A 44 -3.60 -14.01 16.91
CA SER A 44 -4.80 -14.83 16.66
C SER A 44 -5.04 -15.11 15.17
N PHE A 45 -4.52 -14.25 14.28
CA PHE A 45 -4.62 -14.41 12.84
C PHE A 45 -3.40 -15.08 12.19
N GLU A 46 -2.39 -15.51 12.95
CA GLU A 46 -1.14 -16.08 12.41
C GLU A 46 -1.39 -17.20 11.39
N ASN A 47 -2.29 -18.13 11.72
CA ASN A 47 -2.61 -19.27 10.84
C ASN A 47 -3.37 -18.88 9.55
N PHE A 48 -3.95 -17.70 9.50
CA PHE A 48 -4.74 -17.18 8.38
C PHE A 48 -4.01 -16.09 7.59
N ALA A 49 -2.86 -15.65 8.07
CA ALA A 49 -2.15 -14.47 7.57
C ALA A 49 -1.84 -14.52 6.06
N TYR A 50 -1.74 -15.71 5.50
CA TYR A 50 -1.43 -15.93 4.07
C TYR A 50 -2.65 -16.31 3.21
N GLN A 51 -3.86 -16.25 3.79
CA GLN A 51 -5.07 -16.24 2.98
C GLN A 51 -5.20 -14.91 2.25
N ASP A 52 -5.71 -14.96 1.03
CA ASP A 52 -5.97 -13.74 0.24
C ASP A 52 -7.26 -13.06 0.71
N LYS A 53 -7.19 -12.50 1.95
CA LYS A 53 -8.28 -11.82 2.66
C LYS A 53 -7.76 -10.62 3.45
N ALA A 54 -8.63 -9.64 3.65
CA ALA A 54 -8.41 -8.58 4.64
C ALA A 54 -8.66 -9.12 6.06
N PHE A 55 -7.94 -8.58 7.05
CA PHE A 55 -8.14 -8.90 8.46
C PHE A 55 -8.19 -7.62 9.30
N PRO A 56 -8.94 -7.62 10.41
CA PRO A 56 -8.99 -6.47 11.30
C PRO A 56 -7.63 -6.22 11.94
N ILE A 57 -7.33 -4.93 12.12
CA ILE A 57 -6.21 -4.43 12.91
C ILE A 57 -6.73 -3.42 13.94
N GLU A 58 -5.82 -2.76 14.65
CA GLU A 58 -6.17 -1.75 15.64
C GLU A 58 -6.99 -0.58 15.04
N ALA A 59 -7.67 0.17 15.91
CA ALA A 59 -8.46 1.36 15.57
C ALA A 59 -9.60 1.11 14.55
N GLY A 60 -10.16 -0.12 14.52
CA GLY A 60 -11.24 -0.47 13.61
C GLY A 60 -10.86 -0.48 12.13
N GLN A 61 -9.56 -0.54 11.83
CA GLN A 61 -9.05 -0.60 10.48
C GLN A 61 -8.75 -2.06 10.06
N THR A 62 -8.32 -2.25 8.82
CA THR A 62 -7.95 -3.56 8.28
C THR A 62 -6.58 -3.53 7.63
N ILE A 63 -5.85 -4.65 7.71
CA ILE A 63 -4.78 -4.92 6.74
C ILE A 63 -5.43 -5.36 5.45
N SER A 64 -5.10 -4.69 4.35
CA SER A 64 -5.70 -4.96 3.04
C SER A 64 -5.44 -6.39 2.57
N GLN A 65 -6.36 -6.94 1.80
CA GLN A 65 -6.22 -8.22 1.11
C GLN A 65 -4.93 -8.23 0.27
N PRO A 66 -4.13 -9.32 0.29
CA PRO A 66 -2.91 -9.42 -0.50
C PRO A 66 -3.07 -9.11 -1.99
N TYR A 67 -4.16 -9.58 -2.60
CA TYR A 67 -4.48 -9.23 -3.99
C TYR A 67 -4.64 -7.72 -4.20
N THR A 68 -5.35 -7.04 -3.31
CA THR A 68 -5.53 -5.58 -3.37
C THR A 68 -4.19 -4.85 -3.27
N VAL A 69 -3.33 -5.26 -2.33
CA VAL A 69 -1.97 -4.70 -2.18
C VAL A 69 -1.16 -4.90 -3.47
N ALA A 70 -1.15 -6.13 -4.00
CA ALA A 70 -0.42 -6.46 -5.23
C ALA A 70 -0.94 -5.67 -6.43
N PHE A 71 -2.26 -5.60 -6.58
CA PHE A 71 -2.92 -4.92 -7.69
C PHE A 71 -2.63 -3.41 -7.69
N GLN A 72 -2.80 -2.74 -6.53
CA GLN A 72 -2.46 -1.32 -6.40
C GLN A 72 -0.98 -1.07 -6.68
N THR A 73 -0.09 -1.91 -6.14
CA THR A 73 1.36 -1.74 -6.32
C THR A 73 1.79 -1.94 -7.77
N GLN A 74 1.21 -2.92 -8.47
CA GLN A 74 1.46 -3.15 -9.90
C GLN A 74 1.05 -1.92 -10.74
N LEU A 75 -0.08 -1.28 -10.43
CA LEU A 75 -0.54 -0.07 -11.14
C LEU A 75 0.39 1.14 -10.95
N LEU A 76 1.18 1.18 -9.89
CA LEU A 76 2.14 2.26 -9.64
C LEU A 76 3.36 2.19 -10.55
N GLU A 77 3.68 1.02 -11.13
CA GLU A 77 4.91 0.79 -11.89
C GLU A 77 6.16 1.23 -11.10
N VAL A 78 6.33 0.64 -9.92
CA VAL A 78 7.38 1.03 -8.98
C VAL A 78 8.76 0.69 -9.51
N GLU A 79 9.64 1.69 -9.59
CA GLU A 79 11.05 1.51 -9.88
C GLU A 79 11.91 1.79 -8.63
N LYS A 80 13.14 1.29 -8.64
CA LYS A 80 14.10 1.59 -7.58
C LYS A 80 14.31 3.10 -7.46
N ASP A 81 14.38 3.58 -6.22
CA ASP A 81 14.53 4.99 -5.86
C ASP A 81 13.32 5.89 -6.19
N HIS A 82 12.24 5.37 -6.78
CA HIS A 82 11.00 6.14 -6.92
C HIS A 82 10.56 6.72 -5.57
N LYS A 83 10.20 7.97 -5.58
CA LYS A 83 9.66 8.70 -4.43
C LYS A 83 8.16 8.50 -4.38
N ILE A 84 7.68 7.72 -3.42
CA ILE A 84 6.28 7.31 -3.32
C ILE A 84 5.65 7.88 -2.07
N LEU A 85 4.49 8.54 -2.22
CA LEU A 85 3.63 8.93 -1.12
C LEU A 85 2.56 7.86 -0.90
N GLU A 86 2.48 7.35 0.33
CA GLU A 86 1.44 6.45 0.79
C GLU A 86 0.51 7.17 1.76
N ILE A 87 -0.80 7.12 1.48
CA ILE A 87 -1.83 7.64 2.37
C ILE A 87 -2.56 6.46 3.02
N GLY A 88 -2.39 6.33 4.34
CA GLY A 88 -2.90 5.21 5.12
C GLY A 88 -1.83 4.14 5.38
N THR A 89 -0.89 4.42 6.29
CA THR A 89 0.16 3.43 6.68
C THR A 89 -0.44 2.15 7.25
N GLY A 90 -1.49 2.27 8.05
CA GLY A 90 -2.21 1.16 8.66
C GLY A 90 -1.28 0.21 9.42
N SER A 91 -1.28 -1.07 9.04
CA SER A 91 -0.36 -2.08 9.60
C SER A 91 1.10 -1.88 9.19
N GLY A 92 1.38 -1.10 8.14
CA GLY A 92 2.71 -0.97 7.52
C GLY A 92 3.05 -2.04 6.48
N TYR A 93 2.11 -2.92 6.16
CA TYR A 93 2.37 -4.00 5.19
C TYR A 93 2.58 -3.46 3.77
N GLN A 94 1.74 -2.52 3.31
CA GLN A 94 1.94 -1.86 2.02
C GLN A 94 3.25 -1.05 1.99
N THR A 95 3.56 -0.32 3.07
CA THR A 95 4.85 0.37 3.25
C THR A 95 6.02 -0.58 3.07
N ALA A 96 5.93 -1.78 3.67
CA ALA A 96 6.97 -2.81 3.59
C ALA A 96 7.15 -3.31 2.15
N VAL A 97 6.07 -3.56 1.42
CA VAL A 97 6.12 -3.98 0.00
C VAL A 97 6.87 -2.94 -0.83
N LEU A 98 6.49 -1.67 -0.73
CA LEU A 98 7.12 -0.58 -1.47
C LEU A 98 8.61 -0.41 -1.10
N CYS A 99 8.95 -0.49 0.19
CA CYS A 99 10.34 -0.42 0.64
C CYS A 99 11.19 -1.58 0.09
N LEU A 100 10.65 -2.80 0.06
CA LEU A 100 11.38 -3.96 -0.49
C LEU A 100 11.58 -3.87 -2.01
N MET A 101 10.71 -3.18 -2.72
CA MET A 101 10.89 -2.85 -4.14
C MET A 101 11.94 -1.76 -4.38
N GLY A 102 12.50 -1.19 -3.32
CA GLY A 102 13.54 -0.16 -3.40
C GLY A 102 13.02 1.27 -3.49
N ALA A 103 11.74 1.50 -3.27
CA ALA A 103 11.15 2.83 -3.26
C ALA A 103 11.56 3.66 -2.03
N LYS A 104 11.60 4.98 -2.19
CA LYS A 104 11.71 5.98 -1.12
C LYS A 104 10.31 6.33 -0.64
N VAL A 105 9.82 5.61 0.36
CA VAL A 105 8.44 5.72 0.84
C VAL A 105 8.29 6.84 1.85
N TYR A 106 7.29 7.70 1.63
CA TYR A 106 6.79 8.73 2.53
C TYR A 106 5.35 8.34 2.87
N SER A 107 5.04 8.10 4.13
CA SER A 107 3.73 7.56 4.52
C SER A 107 3.05 8.42 5.58
N VAL A 108 1.73 8.59 5.46
CA VAL A 108 0.89 9.37 6.38
C VAL A 108 -0.16 8.46 7.00
N GLU A 109 -0.30 8.51 8.33
CA GLU A 109 -1.30 7.79 9.09
C GLU A 109 -2.11 8.74 9.96
N ARG A 110 -3.45 8.68 9.85
CA ARG A 110 -4.35 9.54 10.64
C ARG A 110 -4.73 8.96 12.01
N GLN A 111 -4.57 7.65 12.19
CA GLN A 111 -4.88 6.97 13.44
C GLN A 111 -3.63 6.92 14.33
N ASN A 112 -3.61 7.74 15.40
CA ASN A 112 -2.44 7.84 16.28
C ASN A 112 -2.00 6.47 16.86
N LYS A 113 -2.96 5.59 17.16
CA LYS A 113 -2.67 4.26 17.67
C LYS A 113 -1.90 3.41 16.65
N LEU A 114 -2.35 3.39 15.39
CA LEU A 114 -1.67 2.70 14.29
C LEU A 114 -0.32 3.32 13.99
N PHE A 115 -0.23 4.64 13.91
CA PHE A 115 1.05 5.34 13.72
C PHE A 115 2.10 4.90 14.75
N LYS A 116 1.74 4.87 16.05
CA LYS A 116 2.66 4.44 17.12
C LYS A 116 3.07 2.97 16.98
N VAL A 117 2.10 2.08 16.72
CA VAL A 117 2.37 0.64 16.55
C VAL A 117 3.30 0.42 15.36
N THR A 118 2.99 1.00 14.22
CA THR A 118 3.74 0.79 12.97
C THR A 118 5.12 1.43 13.01
N SER A 119 5.25 2.63 13.59
CA SER A 119 6.55 3.28 13.81
C SER A 119 7.52 2.44 14.65
N ASN A 120 6.98 1.62 15.57
CA ASN A 120 7.78 0.71 16.40
C ASN A 120 8.02 -0.65 15.71
N LEU A 121 7.11 -1.10 14.84
CA LEU A 121 7.19 -2.40 14.19
C LEU A 121 8.17 -2.39 13.01
N LEU A 122 8.08 -1.43 12.10
CA LEU A 122 8.86 -1.40 10.87
C LEU A 122 10.37 -1.47 11.10
N PRO A 123 10.97 -0.71 12.04
CA PRO A 123 12.40 -0.81 12.33
C PRO A 123 12.81 -2.21 12.83
N LYS A 124 11.97 -2.88 13.62
CA LYS A 124 12.23 -4.25 14.12
C LYS A 124 12.25 -5.28 12.99
N LEU A 125 11.55 -4.99 11.89
CA LEU A 125 11.54 -5.80 10.68
C LEU A 125 12.58 -5.34 9.65
N HIS A 126 13.49 -4.42 10.04
CA HIS A 126 14.49 -3.81 9.16
C HIS A 126 13.89 -3.06 7.95
N ILE A 127 12.64 -2.61 8.06
CA ILE A 127 11.95 -1.82 7.05
C ILE A 127 12.09 -0.34 7.42
N ARG A 128 12.59 0.47 6.50
CA ARG A 128 12.93 1.87 6.76
C ARG A 128 12.36 2.79 5.69
N PRO A 129 11.08 3.21 5.81
CA PRO A 129 10.56 4.28 4.97
C PRO A 129 11.37 5.56 5.19
N LYS A 130 11.39 6.44 4.20
CA LYS A 130 12.09 7.73 4.29
C LYS A 130 11.44 8.66 5.32
N PHE A 131 10.12 8.59 5.42
CA PHE A 131 9.37 9.41 6.34
C PHE A 131 8.05 8.73 6.74
N LEU A 132 7.71 8.79 8.01
CA LEU A 132 6.40 8.42 8.55
C LEU A 132 5.85 9.63 9.27
N SER A 133 4.61 10.01 8.95
CA SER A 133 3.92 11.15 9.54
C SER A 133 2.60 10.73 10.16
N PHE A 134 2.32 11.30 11.33
CA PHE A 134 0.99 11.31 11.90
C PHE A 134 0.26 12.55 11.41
N GLY A 135 -0.87 12.39 10.72
CA GLY A 135 -1.64 13.52 10.21
C GLY A 135 -2.76 13.14 9.25
N ASP A 136 -3.44 14.15 8.75
CA ASP A 136 -4.48 13.97 7.73
C ASP A 136 -3.85 13.79 6.34
N GLY A 137 -4.07 12.62 5.76
CA GLY A 137 -3.58 12.27 4.43
C GLY A 137 -4.21 13.05 3.28
N TYR A 138 -5.35 13.73 3.50
CA TYR A 138 -6.00 14.54 2.46
C TYR A 138 -5.07 15.60 1.85
N LYS A 139 -4.23 16.22 2.70
CA LYS A 139 -3.27 17.24 2.28
C LYS A 139 -2.02 16.69 1.63
N GLY A 140 -1.77 15.38 1.75
CA GLY A 140 -0.50 14.78 1.36
C GLY A 140 0.68 15.30 2.17
N LEU A 141 1.83 15.41 1.51
CA LEU A 141 3.09 15.93 2.08
C LEU A 141 3.72 16.94 1.12
N PRO A 142 3.18 18.17 1.03
CA PRO A 142 3.62 19.16 0.04
C PRO A 142 5.10 19.52 0.17
N ASP A 143 5.65 19.55 1.40
CA ASP A 143 7.07 19.84 1.64
C ASP A 143 8.02 18.81 1.04
N TYR A 144 7.50 17.62 0.73
CA TYR A 144 8.25 16.55 0.09
C TYR A 144 7.89 16.34 -1.38
N ALA A 145 6.95 17.08 -1.92
CA ALA A 145 6.58 16.98 -3.33
C ALA A 145 7.73 17.42 -4.26
N PRO A 146 7.73 17.02 -5.54
CA PRO A 146 6.79 16.12 -6.17
C PRO A 146 7.14 14.63 -5.95
N PHE A 147 6.13 13.75 -6.13
CA PHE A 147 6.26 12.29 -6.02
C PHE A 147 6.18 11.62 -7.40
N ASP A 148 6.95 10.54 -7.58
CA ASP A 148 6.86 9.69 -8.78
C ASP A 148 5.53 8.95 -8.83
N SER A 149 5.07 8.48 -7.66
CA SER A 149 3.76 7.84 -7.53
C SER A 149 3.13 8.13 -6.17
N ILE A 150 1.80 8.08 -6.13
CA ILE A 150 1.00 8.23 -4.90
C ILE A 150 0.04 7.04 -4.82
N ILE A 151 -0.04 6.42 -3.65
CA ILE A 151 -0.99 5.34 -3.36
C ILE A 151 -1.87 5.73 -2.18
N VAL A 152 -3.18 5.54 -2.33
CA VAL A 152 -4.15 5.69 -1.25
C VAL A 152 -4.67 4.30 -0.89
N THR A 153 -4.46 3.88 0.36
CA THR A 153 -4.79 2.55 0.88
C THR A 153 -6.05 2.55 1.75
N ALA A 154 -6.87 3.58 1.61
CA ALA A 154 -8.17 3.74 2.26
C ALA A 154 -9.21 4.20 1.24
N GLY A 155 -10.49 3.93 1.50
CA GLY A 155 -11.57 4.46 0.66
C GLY A 155 -11.61 5.98 0.67
N ALA A 156 -11.80 6.60 -0.49
CA ALA A 156 -11.91 8.05 -0.63
C ALA A 156 -13.18 8.40 -1.43
N PRO A 157 -14.05 9.31 -0.94
CA PRO A 157 -15.29 9.65 -1.65
C PRO A 157 -15.02 10.35 -3.00
N PHE A 158 -13.87 10.99 -3.13
CA PHE A 158 -13.40 11.66 -4.35
C PHE A 158 -11.88 11.73 -4.37
N ILE A 159 -11.30 12.12 -5.51
CA ILE A 159 -9.84 12.26 -5.66
C ILE A 159 -9.40 13.60 -5.10
N PRO A 160 -8.54 13.64 -4.05
CA PRO A 160 -8.10 14.90 -3.44
C PRO A 160 -7.21 15.71 -4.40
N GLN A 161 -7.60 16.94 -4.69
CA GLN A 161 -6.82 17.86 -5.51
C GLN A 161 -5.37 18.09 -5.00
N PRO A 162 -5.13 18.19 -3.67
CA PRO A 162 -3.77 18.33 -3.17
C PRO A 162 -2.85 17.17 -3.54
N LEU A 163 -3.36 15.92 -3.63
CA LEU A 163 -2.57 14.77 -4.05
C LEU A 163 -2.22 14.83 -5.54
N MET A 164 -3.19 15.23 -6.37
CA MET A 164 -2.95 15.41 -7.81
C MET A 164 -1.86 16.46 -8.07
N ALA A 165 -1.87 17.56 -7.33
CA ALA A 165 -0.87 18.63 -7.45
C ALA A 165 0.55 18.18 -7.06
N GLN A 166 0.67 17.21 -6.15
CA GLN A 166 1.96 16.68 -5.68
C GLN A 166 2.55 15.58 -6.56
N LEU A 167 1.85 15.18 -7.62
CA LEU A 167 2.33 14.16 -8.56
C LEU A 167 3.27 14.77 -9.60
N LYS A 168 4.36 14.11 -9.96
CA LYS A 168 5.19 14.48 -11.11
C LYS A 168 4.41 14.37 -12.43
N ILE A 169 4.82 15.09 -13.46
CA ILE A 169 4.40 14.80 -14.84
C ILE A 169 4.91 13.40 -15.20
N GLY A 170 4.03 12.56 -15.76
CA GLY A 170 4.25 11.12 -15.95
C GLY A 170 3.98 10.28 -14.71
N GLY A 171 3.81 10.89 -13.54
CA GLY A 171 3.55 10.19 -12.28
C GLY A 171 2.15 9.55 -12.21
N ARG A 172 1.99 8.61 -11.28
CA ARG A 172 0.82 7.73 -11.16
C ARG A 172 0.18 7.85 -9.76
N LEU A 173 -1.12 8.09 -9.72
CA LEU A 173 -1.90 8.08 -8.48
C LEU A 173 -2.89 6.90 -8.54
N VAL A 174 -2.79 5.98 -7.59
CA VAL A 174 -3.71 4.85 -7.43
C VAL A 174 -4.55 5.08 -6.18
N ILE A 175 -5.87 5.11 -6.36
CA ILE A 175 -6.82 5.47 -5.30
C ILE A 175 -8.16 4.74 -5.48
N PRO A 176 -8.72 4.12 -4.42
CA PRO A 176 -10.09 3.58 -4.45
C PRO A 176 -11.10 4.70 -4.20
N VAL A 177 -11.93 5.01 -5.22
CA VAL A 177 -12.87 6.13 -5.21
C VAL A 177 -14.31 5.64 -5.04
N GLY A 178 -15.01 6.12 -4.05
CA GLY A 178 -16.42 5.79 -3.75
C GLY A 178 -16.70 5.79 -2.25
N GLU A 179 -17.98 5.77 -1.88
CA GLU A 179 -18.40 5.79 -0.47
C GLU A 179 -18.57 4.38 0.12
N LYS A 180 -19.46 3.55 -0.43
CA LYS A 180 -19.76 2.19 0.06
C LYS A 180 -18.96 1.12 -0.68
N GLU A 181 -18.91 1.24 -1.97
CA GLU A 181 -18.09 0.45 -2.87
C GLU A 181 -17.17 1.41 -3.61
N GLN A 182 -15.91 1.05 -3.73
CA GLN A 182 -14.91 1.91 -4.34
C GLN A 182 -14.45 1.30 -5.66
N ILE A 183 -14.36 2.15 -6.68
CA ILE A 183 -13.73 1.81 -7.96
C ILE A 183 -12.24 2.11 -7.85
N MET A 184 -11.38 1.11 -8.07
CA MET A 184 -9.95 1.33 -8.14
C MET A 184 -9.63 2.22 -9.32
N THR A 185 -9.09 3.38 -9.05
CA THR A 185 -8.81 4.42 -10.04
C THR A 185 -7.31 4.68 -10.13
N LEU A 186 -6.80 4.69 -11.36
CA LEU A 186 -5.45 5.15 -11.70
C LEU A 186 -5.56 6.47 -12.44
N LEU A 187 -4.86 7.49 -11.95
CA LEU A 187 -4.58 8.72 -12.69
C LEU A 187 -3.13 8.77 -13.11
N ILE A 188 -2.87 9.11 -14.35
CA ILE A 188 -1.53 9.39 -14.90
C ILE A 188 -1.48 10.87 -15.26
N ARG A 189 -0.57 11.63 -14.65
CA ARG A 189 -0.40 13.05 -14.95
C ARG A 189 0.31 13.23 -16.27
N LYS A 190 -0.37 13.76 -17.29
CA LYS A 190 0.20 13.97 -18.63
C LYS A 190 0.97 15.29 -18.77
N ASN A 191 0.44 16.33 -18.13
CA ASN A 191 1.06 17.66 -18.08
C ASN A 191 0.53 18.42 -16.85
N GLU A 192 0.68 19.72 -16.80
CA GLU A 192 0.29 20.54 -15.66
C GLU A 192 -1.20 20.48 -15.31
N THR A 193 -2.07 20.29 -16.30
CA THR A 193 -3.53 20.37 -16.16
C THR A 193 -4.27 19.11 -16.57
N GLN A 194 -3.64 18.19 -17.29
CA GLN A 194 -4.29 17.02 -17.85
C GLN A 194 -3.86 15.74 -17.17
N PHE A 195 -4.86 14.90 -16.88
CA PHE A 195 -4.70 13.56 -16.32
C PHE A 195 -5.44 12.55 -17.19
N GLU A 196 -4.80 11.42 -17.44
CA GLU A 196 -5.43 10.25 -18.02
C GLU A 196 -5.97 9.39 -16.87
N LYS A 197 -7.26 8.98 -16.95
CA LYS A 197 -7.95 8.21 -15.93
C LYS A 197 -8.27 6.81 -16.44
N HIS A 198 -7.97 5.80 -15.61
CA HIS A 198 -8.39 4.41 -15.82
C HIS A 198 -9.12 3.91 -14.59
N GLU A 199 -10.14 3.09 -14.79
CA GLU A 199 -10.95 2.49 -13.73
C GLU A 199 -10.91 0.97 -13.83
N PHE A 200 -10.74 0.29 -12.67
CA PHE A 200 -10.55 -1.16 -12.58
C PHE A 200 -11.47 -1.73 -11.51
N GLY A 201 -12.64 -2.24 -11.88
CA GLY A 201 -13.51 -3.00 -11.00
C GLY A 201 -13.72 -2.47 -9.57
N ASP A 202 -14.51 -3.20 -8.80
CA ASP A 202 -14.94 -2.82 -7.47
C ASP A 202 -14.00 -3.39 -6.40
N PHE A 203 -13.66 -2.55 -5.43
CA PHE A 203 -12.87 -2.90 -4.25
C PHE A 203 -13.60 -2.42 -2.99
N ARG A 204 -13.23 -3.00 -1.84
CA ARG A 204 -13.75 -2.58 -0.54
C ARG A 204 -12.62 -2.20 0.39
N PHE A 205 -12.68 -0.96 0.85
CA PHE A 205 -11.79 -0.39 1.86
C PHE A 205 -12.60 0.13 3.04
N VAL A 206 -11.95 0.25 4.18
CA VAL A 206 -12.53 0.86 5.40
C VAL A 206 -12.22 2.35 5.41
#